data_f9cec01b15d96b9ac187305b64b645dc
#
_entry.id   f9cec01b15d96b9ac187305b64b645dc
#
_cell.length_a   1.000
_cell.length_b   1.000
_cell.length_c   1.000
_cell.angle_alpha   90.00
_cell.angle_beta   90.00
_cell.angle_gamma   90.00
#
_symmetry.space_group_name_H-M   'P 1'
#
loop_
_entity.id
_entity.type
_entity.pdbx_description
1 polymer ?
#
loop_
_entity_poly.entity_id
_entity_poly.type
_entity_poly.pdbx_seq_one_letter_code
_entity_poly.pdbx_strand_id
1 'polypeptide(L)'
;MRTTRSRRTRTKVVNEIPSHTEQYFAQTQAIARSIDKTRIESLATGLARVRRRGGRLFLLGAGGGAANCAHAVNDFRKLCDIEAYAPTDNVAELTARINDDGWDGVFAAWLRVSRLGPKDAVMVLSVGGGTANAG
;
A
#
# COMPACT_ATOMS: atom_id res chain seq x y z
N MET A 1 -64.59 5.19 -39.68
CA MET A 1 -63.50 4.39 -39.03
C MET A 1 -62.21 5.19 -39.15
N ARG A 2 -61.75 5.80 -38.09
CA ARG A 2 -60.48 6.59 -38.06
C ARG A 2 -59.47 5.77 -37.28
N THR A 3 -58.44 5.27 -37.94
CA THR A 3 -57.32 4.55 -37.34
C THR A 3 -56.30 5.51 -36.79
N THR A 4 -56.19 5.55 -35.47
CA THR A 4 -55.17 6.33 -34.71
C THR A 4 -53.83 5.56 -34.75
N ARG A 5 -52.87 6.11 -35.44
CA ARG A 5 -51.46 5.63 -35.50
C ARG A 5 -50.74 6.05 -34.25
N SER A 6 -50.44 5.12 -33.36
CA SER A 6 -49.61 5.35 -32.17
C SER A 6 -48.16 5.65 -32.57
N ARG A 7 -47.70 6.86 -32.23
CA ARG A 7 -46.28 7.23 -32.36
C ARG A 7 -45.48 6.60 -31.22
N ARG A 8 -44.75 5.55 -31.51
CA ARG A 8 -43.70 5.04 -30.60
C ARG A 8 -42.56 6.06 -30.56
N THR A 9 -42.43 6.75 -29.46
CA THR A 9 -41.25 7.58 -29.13
C THR A 9 -40.06 6.66 -28.90
N ARG A 10 -39.11 6.64 -29.83
CA ARG A 10 -37.81 5.98 -29.67
C ARG A 10 -36.98 6.84 -28.73
N THR A 11 -36.87 6.42 -27.45
CA THR A 11 -35.92 7.01 -26.49
C THR A 11 -34.53 6.76 -27.04
N LYS A 12 -33.84 7.80 -27.46
CA LYS A 12 -32.41 7.76 -27.77
C LYS A 12 -31.69 7.45 -26.49
N VAL A 13 -31.09 6.25 -26.36
CA VAL A 13 -30.09 5.94 -25.33
C VAL A 13 -28.89 6.80 -25.70
N VAL A 14 -28.74 7.94 -25.04
CA VAL A 14 -27.50 8.71 -25.07
C VAL A 14 -26.53 7.91 -24.21
N ASN A 15 -25.53 7.31 -24.82
CA ASN A 15 -24.39 6.77 -24.09
C ASN A 15 -23.66 7.95 -23.47
N GLU A 16 -24.05 8.31 -22.24
CA GLU A 16 -23.31 9.29 -21.45
C GLU A 16 -21.94 8.69 -21.11
N ILE A 17 -20.90 9.44 -21.44
CA ILE A 17 -19.53 9.08 -21.03
C ILE A 17 -19.51 9.14 -19.50
N PRO A 18 -19.13 8.06 -18.79
CA PRO A 18 -19.12 8.06 -17.33
C PRO A 18 -18.25 9.22 -16.79
N SER A 19 -18.70 9.85 -15.74
CA SER A 19 -17.91 10.89 -15.05
C SER A 19 -16.58 10.32 -14.53
N HIS A 20 -15.59 11.19 -14.29
CA HIS A 20 -14.31 10.78 -13.70
C HIS A 20 -14.52 10.00 -12.37
N THR A 21 -15.46 10.45 -11.55
CA THR A 21 -15.79 9.80 -10.29
C THR A 21 -16.32 8.39 -10.49
N GLU A 22 -17.24 8.19 -11.42
CA GLU A 22 -17.79 6.86 -11.75
C GLU A 22 -16.69 5.92 -12.27
N GLN A 23 -15.84 6.44 -13.16
CA GLN A 23 -14.69 5.67 -13.68
C GLN A 23 -13.73 5.28 -12.55
N TYR A 24 -13.40 6.19 -11.64
CA TYR A 24 -12.52 5.93 -10.50
C TYR A 24 -13.07 4.83 -9.59
N PHE A 25 -14.35 4.91 -9.20
CA PHE A 25 -14.95 3.88 -8.37
C PHE A 25 -15.09 2.53 -9.07
N ALA A 26 -15.40 2.53 -10.36
CA ALA A 26 -15.43 1.30 -11.15
C ALA A 26 -14.05 0.62 -11.20
N GLN A 27 -12.99 1.37 -11.42
CA GLN A 27 -11.61 0.88 -11.41
C GLN A 27 -11.21 0.36 -10.02
N THR A 28 -11.54 1.09 -8.96
CA THR A 28 -11.26 0.66 -7.58
C THR A 28 -11.94 -0.67 -7.25
N GLN A 29 -13.20 -0.83 -7.65
CA GLN A 29 -13.93 -2.09 -7.48
C GLN A 29 -13.30 -3.24 -8.29
N ALA A 30 -12.90 -2.97 -9.53
CA ALA A 30 -12.25 -3.96 -10.38
C ALA A 30 -10.92 -4.43 -9.77
N ILE A 31 -10.08 -3.51 -9.28
CA ILE A 31 -8.84 -3.82 -8.57
C ILE A 31 -9.13 -4.68 -7.33
N ALA A 32 -10.07 -4.25 -6.49
CA ALA A 32 -10.41 -4.97 -5.26
C ALA A 32 -10.90 -6.41 -5.54
N ARG A 33 -11.62 -6.62 -6.65
CA ARG A 33 -12.08 -7.97 -7.07
C ARG A 33 -10.95 -8.84 -7.64
N SER A 34 -9.94 -8.22 -8.27
CA SER A 34 -8.81 -8.92 -8.91
C SER A 34 -7.67 -9.28 -7.94
N ILE A 35 -7.65 -8.70 -6.74
CA ILE A 35 -6.62 -9.00 -5.75
C ILE A 35 -6.64 -10.49 -5.38
N ASP A 36 -5.46 -11.09 -5.43
CA ASP A 36 -5.26 -12.48 -5.01
C ASP A 36 -5.37 -12.60 -3.48
N LYS A 37 -6.53 -13.07 -3.05
CA LYS A 37 -6.84 -13.22 -1.62
C LYS A 37 -5.92 -14.22 -0.92
N THR A 38 -5.40 -15.22 -1.64
CA THR A 38 -4.51 -16.23 -1.05
C THR A 38 -3.16 -15.63 -0.67
N ARG A 39 -2.68 -14.63 -1.43
CA ARG A 39 -1.49 -13.86 -1.08
C ARG A 39 -1.70 -13.00 0.15
N ILE A 40 -2.89 -12.40 0.30
CA ILE A 40 -3.23 -11.62 1.51
C ILE A 40 -3.24 -12.53 2.74
N GLU A 41 -3.88 -13.69 2.66
CA GLU A 41 -3.91 -14.67 3.75
C GLU A 41 -2.49 -15.19 4.08
N SER A 42 -1.67 -15.41 3.07
CA SER A 42 -0.27 -15.79 3.25
C SER A 42 0.55 -14.70 3.95
N LEU A 43 0.33 -13.43 3.60
CA LEU A 43 0.94 -12.29 4.26
C LEU A 43 0.52 -12.23 5.74
N ALA A 44 -0.78 -12.31 6.04
CA ALA A 44 -1.30 -12.30 7.40
C ALA A 44 -0.72 -13.45 8.23
N THR A 45 -0.65 -14.66 7.66
CA THR A 45 -0.02 -15.83 8.29
C THR A 45 1.47 -15.61 8.55
N GLY A 46 2.17 -14.97 7.61
CA GLY A 46 3.58 -14.58 7.75
C GLY A 46 3.80 -13.63 8.92
N LEU A 47 2.99 -12.59 9.04
CA LEU A 47 3.04 -11.62 10.14
C LEU A 47 2.73 -12.28 11.50
N ALA A 48 1.72 -13.15 11.56
CA ALA A 48 1.42 -13.93 12.76
C ALA A 48 2.59 -14.83 13.16
N ARG A 49 3.36 -15.35 12.21
CA ARG A 49 4.58 -16.12 12.46
C ARG A 49 5.70 -15.24 13.03
N VAL A 50 5.89 -14.02 12.50
CA VAL A 50 6.83 -13.03 13.06
C VAL A 50 6.52 -12.79 14.54
N ARG A 51 5.26 -12.49 14.87
CA ARG A 51 4.82 -12.33 16.26
C ARG A 51 5.16 -13.53 17.14
N ARG A 52 4.77 -14.74 16.72
CA ARG A 52 4.97 -15.98 17.53
C ARG A 52 6.43 -16.28 17.83
N ARG A 53 7.35 -15.90 16.96
CA ARG A 53 8.80 -16.15 17.17
C ARG A 53 9.53 -14.98 17.83
N GLY A 54 8.80 -13.96 18.28
CA GLY A 54 9.35 -12.75 18.89
C GLY A 54 10.23 -11.95 17.92
N GLY A 55 9.88 -11.92 16.65
CA GLY A 55 10.52 -11.11 15.63
C GLY A 55 9.90 -9.74 15.53
N ARG A 56 10.60 -8.81 14.86
CA ARG A 56 10.19 -7.43 14.62
C ARG A 56 9.72 -7.24 13.18
N LEU A 57 8.88 -6.24 12.98
CA LEU A 57 8.42 -5.81 11.65
C LEU A 57 9.01 -4.43 11.33
N PHE A 58 9.75 -4.32 10.25
CA PHE A 58 10.29 -3.06 9.74
C PHE A 58 9.49 -2.62 8.52
N LEU A 59 8.89 -1.42 8.58
CA LEU A 59 8.06 -0.87 7.50
C LEU A 59 8.81 0.24 6.79
N LEU A 60 9.00 0.09 5.49
CA LEU A 60 9.73 1.03 4.65
C LEU A 60 8.80 1.68 3.64
N GLY A 61 8.91 2.98 3.48
CA GLY A 61 8.13 3.75 2.52
C GLY A 61 8.66 5.17 2.36
N ALA A 62 8.32 5.80 1.26
CA ALA A 62 8.64 7.19 0.98
C ALA A 62 7.36 7.99 0.74
N GLY A 63 7.35 9.28 1.06
CA GLY A 63 6.20 10.17 0.88
C GLY A 63 4.93 9.63 1.54
N GLY A 64 3.85 9.43 0.78
CA GLY A 64 2.61 8.83 1.26
C GLY A 64 2.78 7.40 1.78
N GLY A 65 3.72 6.63 1.21
CA GLY A 65 4.11 5.33 1.72
C GLY A 65 4.69 5.40 3.13
N ALA A 66 5.51 6.42 3.42
CA ALA A 66 6.05 6.64 4.78
C ALA A 66 4.94 6.96 5.78
N ALA A 67 3.96 7.79 5.41
CA ALA A 67 2.82 8.09 6.27
C ALA A 67 2.00 6.83 6.59
N ASN A 68 1.77 5.98 5.59
CA ASN A 68 1.11 4.69 5.78
C ASN A 68 1.93 3.75 6.67
N CYS A 69 3.27 3.74 6.54
CA CYS A 69 4.16 2.97 7.41
C CYS A 69 4.06 3.42 8.86
N ALA A 70 4.13 4.72 9.13
CA ALA A 70 4.03 5.28 10.49
C ALA A 70 2.68 4.92 11.15
N HIS A 71 1.57 5.03 10.40
CA HIS A 71 0.27 4.58 10.90
C HIS A 71 0.25 3.07 11.18
N ALA A 72 0.75 2.27 10.25
CA ALA A 72 0.79 0.82 10.40
C ALA A 72 1.67 0.36 11.58
N VAL A 73 2.78 1.05 11.85
CA VAL A 73 3.61 0.80 13.05
C VAL A 73 2.76 0.87 14.31
N ASN A 74 1.95 1.94 14.46
CA ASN A 74 1.05 2.08 15.59
C ASN A 74 0.07 0.91 15.70
N ASP A 75 -0.55 0.53 14.59
CA ASP A 75 -1.56 -0.54 14.57
C ASP A 75 -0.95 -1.92 14.86
N PHE A 76 0.18 -2.25 14.25
CA PHE A 76 0.87 -3.51 14.53
C PHE A 76 1.30 -3.61 15.99
N ARG A 77 1.80 -2.53 16.59
CA ARG A 77 2.17 -2.50 18.00
C ARG A 77 0.97 -2.58 18.93
N LYS A 78 -0.05 -1.75 18.68
CA LYS A 78 -1.20 -1.59 19.59
C LYS A 78 -2.23 -2.71 19.48
N LEU A 79 -2.51 -3.18 18.24
CA LEU A 79 -3.61 -4.09 17.98
C LEU A 79 -3.14 -5.53 17.74
N CYS A 80 -1.93 -5.70 17.22
CA CYS A 80 -1.40 -7.01 16.83
C CYS A 80 -0.34 -7.57 17.76
N ASP A 81 0.12 -6.79 18.74
CA ASP A 81 1.24 -7.15 19.63
C ASP A 81 2.48 -7.61 18.84
N ILE A 82 2.82 -6.84 17.81
CA ILE A 82 4.03 -7.02 17.00
C ILE A 82 4.94 -5.82 17.23
N GLU A 83 6.18 -6.08 17.64
CA GLU A 83 7.21 -5.03 17.71
C GLU A 83 7.49 -4.52 16.29
N ALA A 84 7.11 -3.27 15.99
CA ALA A 84 7.19 -2.69 14.65
C ALA A 84 7.85 -1.31 14.67
N TYR A 85 8.57 -0.97 13.57
CA TYR A 85 9.33 0.26 13.40
C TYR A 85 9.31 0.74 11.96
N ALA A 86 9.41 2.06 11.77
CA ALA A 86 9.67 2.68 10.47
C ALA A 86 10.83 3.68 10.59
N PRO A 87 11.79 3.71 9.64
CA PRO A 87 12.92 4.65 9.69
C PRO A 87 12.49 6.11 9.61
N THR A 88 11.32 6.37 9.03
CA THR A 88 10.74 7.70 8.88
C THR A 88 10.15 8.28 10.19
N ASP A 89 10.02 7.47 11.24
CA ASP A 89 9.54 7.94 12.54
C ASP A 89 10.63 8.75 13.29
N ASN A 90 11.91 8.53 12.97
CA ASN A 90 13.02 9.35 13.44
C ASN A 90 13.52 10.26 12.31
N VAL A 91 12.87 11.40 12.14
CA VAL A 91 13.20 12.35 11.08
C VAL A 91 14.64 12.90 11.20
N ALA A 92 15.17 13.00 12.40
CA ALA A 92 16.55 13.50 12.62
C ALA A 92 17.58 12.50 12.06
N GLU A 93 17.46 11.22 12.38
CA GLU A 93 18.33 10.19 11.83
C GLU A 93 18.19 10.09 10.31
N LEU A 94 16.95 10.08 9.81
CA LEU A 94 16.68 9.97 8.37
C LEU A 94 17.33 11.11 7.59
N THR A 95 17.13 12.36 8.03
CA THR A 95 17.66 13.53 7.34
C THR A 95 19.18 13.66 7.46
N ALA A 96 19.79 13.29 8.59
CA ALA A 96 21.24 13.23 8.73
C ALA A 96 21.85 12.24 7.76
N ARG A 97 21.32 11.01 7.69
CA ARG A 97 21.80 9.98 6.72
C ARG A 97 21.67 10.44 5.27
N ILE A 98 20.55 11.08 4.92
CA ILE A 98 20.36 11.59 3.54
C ILE A 98 21.38 12.69 3.24
N ASN A 99 21.64 13.61 4.19
CA ASN A 99 22.58 14.68 4.02
C ASN A 99 24.03 14.20 3.88
N ASP A 100 24.40 13.20 4.66
CA ASP A 100 25.79 12.76 4.77
C ASP A 100 26.13 11.66 3.75
N ASP A 101 25.20 10.71 3.51
CA ASP A 101 25.44 9.49 2.73
C ASP A 101 24.58 9.40 1.44
N GLY A 102 23.63 10.32 1.25
CA GLY A 102 22.68 10.29 0.15
C GLY A 102 21.47 9.37 0.40
N TRP A 103 20.53 9.42 -0.53
CA TRP A 103 19.23 8.70 -0.40
C TRP A 103 19.33 7.19 -0.59
N ASP A 104 20.16 6.72 -1.51
CA ASP A 104 20.10 5.35 -2.03
C ASP A 104 20.38 4.28 -0.96
N GLY A 105 21.25 4.60 -0.01
CA GLY A 105 21.67 3.68 1.04
C GLY A 105 20.89 3.76 2.35
N VAL A 106 20.02 4.75 2.51
CA VAL A 106 19.49 5.15 3.82
C VAL A 106 18.73 4.05 4.54
N PHE A 107 17.84 3.34 3.86
CA PHE A 107 17.07 2.26 4.48
C PHE A 107 17.91 1.03 4.79
N ALA A 108 18.85 0.69 3.90
CA ALA A 108 19.77 -0.42 4.14
C ALA A 108 20.70 -0.15 5.33
N ALA A 109 21.24 1.06 5.44
CA ALA A 109 22.05 1.47 6.57
C ALA A 109 21.26 1.46 7.88
N TRP A 110 20.02 1.97 7.87
CA TRP A 110 19.14 1.96 9.03
C TRP A 110 18.80 0.54 9.50
N LEU A 111 18.46 -0.38 8.57
CA LEU A 111 18.18 -1.79 8.88
C LEU A 111 19.40 -2.49 9.47
N ARG A 112 20.60 -2.18 8.98
CA ARG A 112 21.86 -2.73 9.50
C ARG A 112 22.09 -2.34 10.96
N VAL A 113 21.92 -1.05 11.29
CA VAL A 113 22.04 -0.56 12.67
C VAL A 113 20.94 -1.14 13.57
N SER A 114 19.73 -1.31 13.02
CA SER A 114 18.61 -1.97 13.71
C SER A 114 18.83 -3.49 13.88
N ARG A 115 19.95 -4.02 13.38
CA ARG A 115 20.30 -5.46 13.49
C ARG A 115 19.18 -6.35 12.97
N LEU A 116 18.70 -6.06 11.74
CA LEU A 116 17.73 -6.93 11.05
C LEU A 116 18.24 -8.38 11.07
N GLY A 117 17.41 -9.30 11.58
CA GLY A 117 17.79 -10.68 11.78
C GLY A 117 16.77 -11.69 11.23
N PRO A 118 17.06 -12.99 11.31
CA PRO A 118 16.24 -14.05 10.70
C PRO A 118 14.82 -14.18 11.26
N LYS A 119 14.59 -13.63 12.46
CA LYS A 119 13.26 -13.62 13.09
C LYS A 119 12.40 -12.44 12.63
N ASP A 120 12.99 -11.46 12.01
CA ASP A 120 12.33 -10.22 11.61
C ASP A 120 11.66 -10.35 10.24
N ALA A 121 10.87 -9.35 9.89
CA ALA A 121 10.35 -9.16 8.54
C ALA A 121 10.47 -7.70 8.11
N VAL A 122 10.58 -7.49 6.81
CA VAL A 122 10.54 -6.17 6.18
C VAL A 122 9.31 -6.11 5.30
N MET A 123 8.53 -5.03 5.43
CA MET A 123 7.41 -4.71 4.55
C MET A 123 7.67 -3.38 3.87
N VAL A 124 7.53 -3.35 2.55
CA VAL A 124 7.74 -2.14 1.75
C VAL A 124 6.40 -1.66 1.19
N LEU A 125 6.05 -0.41 1.43
CA LEU A 125 4.87 0.24 0.87
C LEU A 125 5.29 1.20 -0.24
N SER A 126 5.04 0.82 -1.49
CA SER A 126 5.39 1.59 -2.68
C SER A 126 4.21 1.63 -3.64
N VAL A 127 3.79 2.83 -4.05
CA VAL A 127 2.70 3.03 -5.01
C VAL A 127 3.11 2.58 -6.42
N GLY A 128 4.31 2.96 -6.84
CA GLY A 128 4.83 2.64 -8.19
C GLY A 128 5.55 1.30 -8.31
N GLY A 129 5.85 0.64 -7.20
CA GLY A 129 6.61 -0.62 -7.21
C GLY A 129 8.06 -0.52 -7.67
N GLY A 130 8.55 0.70 -7.92
CA GLY A 130 9.86 0.95 -8.52
C GLY A 130 9.82 0.95 -10.05
N THR A 131 10.92 1.39 -10.67
CA THR A 131 11.12 1.32 -12.12
C THR A 131 12.27 0.37 -12.43
N ALA A 132 12.21 -0.33 -13.57
CA ALA A 132 13.26 -1.28 -14.00
C ALA A 132 14.63 -0.61 -14.22
N ASN A 133 14.68 0.72 -14.29
CA ASN A 133 15.90 1.51 -14.54
C ASN A 133 16.40 2.27 -13.29
N ALA A 134 15.83 2.03 -12.12
CA ALA A 134 16.31 2.57 -10.85
C ALA A 134 17.26 1.54 -10.21
N GLY A 135 18.45 1.43 -10.75
CA GLY A 135 19.56 0.66 -10.25
C GLY A 135 20.81 1.48 -10.31
#